data_f85916d1dcfab06cb3c00eaf05ae60fc
#
_entry.id   f85916d1dcfab06cb3c00eaf05ae60fc
#
_cell.length_a   1.000
_cell.length_b   1.000
_cell.length_c   1.000
_cell.angle_alpha   90.00
_cell.angle_beta   90.00
_cell.angle_gamma   90.00
#
_symmetry.space_group_name_H-M   'P 1'
#
loop_
_entity.id
_entity.type
_entity.pdbx_description
1 polymer ?
#
loop_
_entity_poly.entity_id
_entity_poly.type
_entity_poly.pdbx_seq_one_letter_code
_entity_poly.pdbx_strand_id
1 'polypeptide(L)'
;IDANWGHSTNVVYQFCRQSPHSAILLPSHGRFVGASTIPFSEYKRRPGDRVGLNWRVPSIRGKRAIRHVIYDTNWWKSFTHARLGVAMGDRGCLSIFGDRPDAHRMFAEQVTAEYFIRTEGRGRTVDEWKARPEQPDNHWLDCLVGCAVGASMQGALLFGTDIPSARQSPRLSFNELQKQKRRDQ
;
A
#
# COMPACT_ATOMS: atom_id res chain seq x y z
N ILE A 1 -2.69 -1.46 -9.73
CA ILE A 1 -3.91 -2.19 -10.19
C ILE A 1 -3.98 -3.48 -9.39
N ASP A 2 -5.12 -3.74 -8.74
CA ASP A 2 -5.32 -4.98 -8.01
C ASP A 2 -5.24 -6.19 -8.94
N ALA A 3 -4.48 -7.21 -8.53
CA ALA A 3 -4.22 -8.44 -9.26
C ALA A 3 -4.61 -9.71 -8.47
N ASN A 4 -5.30 -9.55 -7.34
CA ASN A 4 -5.76 -10.69 -6.54
C ASN A 4 -7.07 -11.32 -7.03
N TRP A 5 -7.53 -10.96 -8.20
CA TRP A 5 -8.82 -11.36 -8.73
C TRP A 5 -8.80 -12.74 -9.42
N GLY A 6 -8.38 -13.79 -8.71
CA GLY A 6 -8.50 -15.19 -9.16
C GLY A 6 -8.08 -15.42 -10.62
N HIS A 7 -9.05 -15.80 -11.46
CA HIS A 7 -8.80 -16.08 -12.89
C HIS A 7 -8.35 -14.87 -13.71
N SER A 8 -8.63 -13.64 -13.28
CA SER A 8 -8.29 -12.42 -14.00
C SER A 8 -6.88 -11.90 -13.73
N THR A 9 -6.13 -12.50 -12.82
CA THR A 9 -4.74 -12.11 -12.51
C THR A 9 -3.87 -11.98 -13.76
N ASN A 10 -3.95 -12.96 -14.68
CA ASN A 10 -3.19 -12.95 -15.92
C ASN A 10 -3.56 -11.77 -16.83
N VAL A 11 -4.84 -11.36 -16.87
CA VAL A 11 -5.32 -10.22 -17.65
C VAL A 11 -4.71 -8.93 -17.13
N VAL A 12 -4.67 -8.73 -15.80
CA VAL A 12 -4.04 -7.56 -15.17
C VAL A 12 -2.55 -7.49 -15.53
N TYR A 13 -1.83 -8.61 -15.43
CA TYR A 13 -0.42 -8.66 -15.78
C TYR A 13 -0.19 -8.38 -17.27
N GLN A 14 -1.03 -8.91 -18.15
CA GLN A 14 -0.97 -8.65 -19.58
C GLN A 14 -1.24 -7.17 -19.89
N PHE A 15 -2.26 -6.58 -19.28
CA PHE A 15 -2.57 -5.16 -19.40
C PHE A 15 -1.39 -4.30 -18.93
N CYS A 16 -0.84 -4.54 -17.75
CA CYS A 16 0.31 -3.80 -17.24
C CYS A 16 1.53 -3.88 -18.18
N ARG A 17 1.70 -5.00 -18.89
CA ARG A 17 2.81 -5.20 -19.84
C ARG A 17 2.60 -4.50 -21.17
N GLN A 18 1.38 -4.53 -21.69
CA GLN A 18 1.06 -4.04 -23.04
C GLN A 18 0.62 -2.57 -23.07
N SER A 19 0.28 -2.00 -21.92
CA SER A 19 -0.14 -0.61 -21.82
C SER A 19 0.97 0.35 -22.27
N PRO A 20 0.65 1.44 -22.97
CA PRO A 20 1.59 2.53 -23.21
C PRO A 20 2.09 3.17 -21.90
N HIS A 21 1.40 2.94 -20.79
CA HIS A 21 1.77 3.42 -19.46
C HIS A 21 2.48 2.36 -18.61
N SER A 22 3.00 1.29 -19.22
CA SER A 22 3.64 0.15 -18.52
C SER A 22 4.74 0.57 -17.54
N ALA A 23 5.42 1.70 -17.78
CA ALA A 23 6.46 2.22 -16.90
C ALA A 23 5.96 2.65 -15.50
N ILE A 24 4.68 3.04 -15.39
CA ILE A 24 4.06 3.51 -14.14
C ILE A 24 3.00 2.54 -13.59
N LEU A 25 2.63 1.53 -14.35
CA LEU A 25 1.66 0.53 -13.92
C LEU A 25 2.35 -0.58 -13.13
N LEU A 26 1.75 -0.90 -11.99
CA LEU A 26 2.25 -1.95 -11.11
C LEU A 26 1.08 -2.83 -10.65
N PRO A 27 1.10 -4.15 -10.92
CA PRO A 27 0.16 -5.07 -10.30
C PRO A 27 0.34 -5.06 -8.79
N SER A 28 -0.74 -5.17 -8.05
CA SER A 28 -0.73 -5.20 -6.59
C SER A 28 -1.39 -6.44 -6.04
N HIS A 29 -0.83 -6.99 -4.97
CA HIS A 29 -1.35 -8.14 -4.27
C HIS A 29 -1.49 -7.83 -2.78
N GLY A 30 -2.73 -7.71 -2.32
CA GLY A 30 -3.01 -7.70 -0.90
C GLY A 30 -2.73 -9.09 -0.30
N ARG A 31 -2.08 -9.12 0.84
CA ARG A 31 -1.81 -10.33 1.60
C ARG A 31 -2.36 -10.20 3.00
N PHE A 32 -3.19 -11.15 3.39
CA PHE A 32 -3.65 -11.26 4.76
C PHE A 32 -2.47 -11.66 5.67
N VAL A 33 -2.10 -10.80 6.61
CA VAL A 33 -1.06 -11.05 7.61
C VAL A 33 -1.71 -11.01 8.98
N GLY A 34 -2.17 -12.16 9.44
CA GLY A 34 -2.77 -12.33 10.76
C GLY A 34 -1.73 -12.42 11.88
N ALA A 35 -2.21 -12.47 13.13
CA ALA A 35 -1.36 -12.51 14.31
C ALA A 35 -0.41 -13.73 14.33
N SER A 36 -0.86 -14.88 13.83
CA SER A 36 -0.08 -16.12 13.78
C SER A 36 0.88 -16.22 12.60
N THR A 37 0.79 -15.32 11.61
CA THR A 37 1.65 -15.34 10.42
C THR A 37 2.92 -14.52 10.60
N ILE A 38 3.92 -14.76 9.76
CA ILE A 38 5.18 -14.00 9.78
C ILE A 38 4.90 -12.59 9.25
N PRO A 39 5.25 -11.51 9.98
CA PRO A 39 5.09 -10.14 9.52
C PRO A 39 6.10 -9.79 8.41
N PHE A 40 5.80 -8.79 7.61
CA PHE A 40 6.70 -8.35 6.52
C PHE A 40 8.06 -7.87 7.01
N SER A 41 8.16 -7.37 8.23
CA SER A 41 9.42 -6.97 8.86
C SER A 41 10.42 -8.11 9.02
N GLU A 42 9.94 -9.34 9.16
CA GLU A 42 10.76 -10.54 9.33
C GLU A 42 11.11 -11.24 8.00
N TYR A 43 10.57 -10.75 6.86
CA TYR A 43 10.87 -11.36 5.57
C TYR A 43 12.31 -11.11 5.16
N LYS A 44 13.00 -12.17 4.76
CA LYS A 44 14.37 -12.08 4.25
C LYS A 44 14.41 -11.19 3.00
N ARG A 45 15.22 -10.13 3.05
CA ARG A 45 15.50 -9.26 1.91
C ARG A 45 16.44 -9.96 0.92
N ARG A 46 16.13 -9.79 -0.36
CA ARG A 46 17.00 -10.21 -1.47
C ARG A 46 17.56 -8.98 -2.19
N PRO A 47 18.76 -9.08 -2.81
CA PRO A 47 19.26 -7.99 -3.66
C PRO A 47 18.24 -7.58 -4.72
N GLY A 48 17.96 -6.27 -4.81
CA GLY A 48 16.97 -5.71 -5.72
C GLY A 48 15.54 -5.64 -5.20
N ASP A 49 15.23 -6.17 -4.01
CA ASP A 49 13.94 -5.97 -3.36
C ASP A 49 13.81 -4.51 -2.90
N ARG A 50 12.67 -3.88 -3.22
CA ARG A 50 12.26 -2.63 -2.57
C ARG A 50 11.32 -2.97 -1.42
N VAL A 51 11.57 -2.42 -0.25
CA VAL A 51 10.79 -2.70 0.96
C VAL A 51 10.46 -1.38 1.64
N GLY A 52 9.23 -1.24 2.08
CA GLY A 52 8.74 -0.11 2.85
C GLY A 52 7.83 -0.56 3.98
N LEU A 53 6.99 0.37 4.44
CA LEU A 53 6.08 0.15 5.55
C LEU A 53 5.01 -0.88 5.15
N ASN A 54 5.13 -2.10 5.67
CA ASN A 54 4.21 -3.20 5.40
C ASN A 54 3.88 -3.44 3.91
N TRP A 55 4.84 -3.12 3.03
CA TRP A 55 4.82 -3.47 1.61
C TRP A 55 6.21 -3.84 1.11
N ARG A 56 6.23 -4.59 0.02
CA ARG A 56 7.46 -4.95 -0.68
C ARG A 56 7.22 -5.12 -2.18
N VAL A 57 8.23 -4.80 -2.97
CA VAL A 57 8.32 -5.15 -4.39
C VAL A 57 9.47 -6.12 -4.53
N PRO A 58 9.20 -7.43 -4.66
CA PRO A 58 10.26 -8.43 -4.75
C PRO A 58 11.05 -8.27 -6.06
N SER A 59 12.33 -8.59 -6.01
CA SER A 59 13.16 -8.74 -7.19
C SER A 59 12.78 -10.02 -7.93
N ILE A 60 12.34 -9.87 -9.17
CA ILE A 60 11.89 -11.00 -10.00
C ILE A 60 12.91 -11.21 -11.10
N ARG A 61 13.34 -12.46 -11.28
CA ARG A 61 14.24 -12.88 -12.36
C ARG A 61 13.45 -13.50 -13.50
N GLY A 62 13.85 -13.20 -14.72
CA GLY A 62 13.28 -13.80 -15.93
C GLY A 62 12.72 -12.78 -16.93
N LYS A 63 12.76 -13.12 -18.22
CA LYS A 63 12.41 -12.21 -19.33
C LYS A 63 10.93 -11.77 -19.35
N ARG A 64 10.03 -12.53 -18.71
CA ARG A 64 8.58 -12.24 -18.67
C ARG A 64 8.07 -11.75 -17.31
N ALA A 65 8.98 -11.55 -16.36
CA ALA A 65 8.59 -11.15 -15.01
C ALA A 65 8.21 -9.67 -14.97
N ILE A 66 7.04 -9.39 -14.41
CA ILE A 66 6.60 -8.02 -14.11
C ILE A 66 6.76 -7.80 -12.61
N ARG A 67 7.39 -6.68 -12.25
CA ARG A 67 7.42 -6.25 -10.85
C ARG A 67 6.00 -6.02 -10.36
N HIS A 68 5.73 -6.46 -9.15
CA HIS A 68 4.46 -6.25 -8.48
C HIS A 68 4.69 -5.86 -7.03
N VAL A 69 3.74 -5.16 -6.44
CA VAL A 69 3.77 -4.85 -5.02
C VAL A 69 2.95 -5.88 -4.24
N ILE A 70 3.48 -6.29 -3.09
CA ILE A 70 2.78 -7.10 -2.10
C ILE A 70 2.68 -6.26 -0.83
N TYR A 71 1.51 -6.19 -0.22
CA TYR A 71 1.29 -5.39 0.99
C TYR A 71 0.41 -6.14 2.01
N ASP A 72 0.56 -5.80 3.28
CA ASP A 72 -0.24 -6.32 4.38
C ASP A 72 -1.62 -5.64 4.39
N THR A 73 -2.66 -6.39 4.01
CA THR A 73 -4.02 -5.84 3.94
C THR A 73 -4.55 -5.42 5.30
N ASN A 74 -4.27 -6.19 6.36
CA ASN A 74 -4.78 -5.90 7.70
C ASN A 74 -4.21 -4.57 8.22
N TRP A 75 -2.91 -4.41 8.12
CA TRP A 75 -2.26 -3.18 8.57
C TRP A 75 -2.73 -1.95 7.78
N TRP A 76 -2.79 -2.07 6.45
CA TRP A 76 -3.16 -0.95 5.59
C TRP A 76 -4.65 -0.58 5.69
N LYS A 77 -5.54 -1.55 5.92
CA LYS A 77 -6.96 -1.29 6.21
C LYS A 77 -7.11 -0.53 7.53
N SER A 78 -6.44 -0.98 8.60
CA SER A 78 -6.44 -0.28 9.89
C SER A 78 -5.87 1.14 9.77
N PHE A 79 -4.77 1.31 9.05
CA PHE A 79 -4.20 2.63 8.80
C PHE A 79 -5.20 3.54 8.08
N THR A 80 -5.82 3.08 7.00
CA THR A 80 -6.76 3.86 6.20
C THR A 80 -8.00 4.25 7.01
N HIS A 81 -8.58 3.32 7.75
CA HIS A 81 -9.73 3.61 8.61
C HIS A 81 -9.37 4.60 9.72
N ALA A 82 -8.21 4.49 10.32
CA ALA A 82 -7.76 5.46 11.32
C ALA A 82 -7.66 6.88 10.74
N ARG A 83 -7.35 7.05 9.44
CA ARG A 83 -7.30 8.36 8.78
C ARG A 83 -8.69 8.96 8.55
N LEU A 84 -9.69 8.14 8.29
CA LEU A 84 -11.09 8.58 8.20
C LEU A 84 -11.65 9.04 9.55
N GLY A 85 -11.13 8.52 10.66
CA GLY A 85 -11.51 8.89 12.02
C GLY A 85 -10.79 10.14 12.56
N VAL A 86 -9.80 10.69 11.85
CA VAL A 86 -9.11 11.92 12.27
C VAL A 86 -10.01 13.14 11.99
N ALA A 87 -10.07 14.08 12.94
CA ALA A 87 -10.89 15.28 12.79
C ALA A 87 -10.51 16.08 11.53
N MET A 88 -11.51 16.62 10.86
CA MET A 88 -11.31 17.41 9.65
C MET A 88 -10.41 18.62 9.93
N GLY A 89 -9.39 18.80 9.11
CA GLY A 89 -8.37 19.84 9.25
C GLY A 89 -7.14 19.43 10.04
N ASP A 90 -7.18 18.32 10.76
CA ASP A 90 -6.01 17.80 11.48
C ASP A 90 -5.07 17.05 10.53
N ARG A 91 -3.79 16.99 10.90
CA ARG A 91 -2.78 16.31 10.12
C ARG A 91 -3.09 14.81 9.98
N GLY A 92 -3.12 14.35 8.73
CA GLY A 92 -3.41 12.96 8.42
C GLY A 92 -4.89 12.62 8.37
N CYS A 93 -5.77 13.61 8.42
CA CYS A 93 -7.18 13.43 8.12
C CYS A 93 -7.35 13.01 6.65
N LEU A 94 -8.16 11.98 6.43
CA LEU A 94 -8.66 11.62 5.11
C LEU A 94 -10.10 12.10 5.03
N SER A 95 -10.34 13.17 4.27
CA SER A 95 -11.66 13.76 4.08
C SER A 95 -12.17 13.50 2.66
N ILE A 96 -13.50 13.53 2.52
CA ILE A 96 -14.17 13.40 1.23
C ILE A 96 -14.57 14.83 0.80
N PHE A 97 -14.49 15.10 -0.50
CA PHE A 97 -14.84 16.39 -1.06
C PHE A 97 -16.37 16.64 -1.06
N GLY A 98 -16.75 17.92 -1.12
CA GLY A 98 -18.16 18.33 -1.23
C GLY A 98 -18.84 18.47 0.13
N ASP A 99 -20.09 18.95 0.09
CA ASP A 99 -20.92 19.32 1.23
C ASP A 99 -22.16 18.44 1.41
N ARG A 100 -22.37 17.48 0.50
CA ARG A 100 -23.54 16.58 0.48
C ARG A 100 -23.16 15.16 0.86
N PRO A 101 -23.36 14.73 2.12
CA PRO A 101 -23.01 13.38 2.59
C PRO A 101 -23.66 12.25 1.75
N ASP A 102 -24.91 12.48 1.31
CA ASP A 102 -25.65 11.48 0.52
C ASP A 102 -24.98 11.14 -0.82
N ALA A 103 -24.20 12.06 -1.40
CA ALA A 103 -23.45 11.81 -2.62
C ALA A 103 -22.38 10.74 -2.45
N HIS A 104 -21.96 10.46 -1.21
CA HIS A 104 -20.92 9.50 -0.87
C HIS A 104 -21.46 8.21 -0.25
N ARG A 105 -22.78 7.98 -0.32
CA ARG A 105 -23.39 6.82 0.34
C ARG A 105 -22.77 5.50 -0.09
N MET A 106 -22.68 5.25 -1.40
CA MET A 106 -22.10 4.02 -1.93
C MET A 106 -20.61 3.85 -1.51
N PHE A 107 -19.86 4.95 -1.49
CA PHE A 107 -18.48 4.93 -1.00
C PHE A 107 -18.43 4.53 0.48
N ALA A 108 -19.26 5.15 1.31
CA ALA A 108 -19.32 4.86 2.74
C ALA A 108 -19.74 3.40 2.99
N GLU A 109 -20.74 2.88 2.27
CA GLU A 109 -21.18 1.50 2.36
C GLU A 109 -20.04 0.52 2.05
N GLN A 110 -19.29 0.73 0.98
CA GLN A 110 -18.18 -0.15 0.61
C GLN A 110 -16.95 0.01 1.51
N VAL A 111 -16.66 1.20 2.01
CA VAL A 111 -15.55 1.41 2.95
C VAL A 111 -15.84 0.78 4.31
N THR A 112 -17.11 0.69 4.70
CA THR A 112 -17.54 0.05 5.96
C THR A 112 -17.98 -1.41 5.80
N ALA A 113 -17.81 -2.00 4.62
CA ALA A 113 -18.19 -3.38 4.31
C ALA A 113 -17.35 -4.44 5.06
N GLU A 114 -16.27 -4.02 5.68
CA GLU A 114 -15.46 -4.87 6.52
C GLU A 114 -15.40 -4.37 7.96
N TYR A 115 -15.04 -5.25 8.86
CA TYR A 115 -14.77 -4.97 10.26
C TYR A 115 -13.52 -5.73 10.71
N PHE A 116 -12.87 -5.28 11.75
CA PHE A 116 -11.72 -5.99 12.28
C PHE A 116 -12.03 -6.70 13.61
N ILE A 117 -11.33 -7.80 13.81
CA ILE A 117 -11.26 -8.51 15.10
C ILE A 117 -9.82 -8.42 15.58
N ARG A 118 -9.65 -7.96 16.81
CA ARG A 118 -8.34 -7.91 17.43
C ARG A 118 -7.90 -9.30 17.84
N THR A 119 -6.82 -9.78 17.26
CA THR A 119 -6.30 -11.14 17.45
C THR A 119 -4.87 -11.10 17.98
N GLU A 120 -4.55 -11.96 18.91
CA GLU A 120 -3.21 -12.08 19.48
C GLU A 120 -2.53 -13.37 19.01
N GLY A 121 -1.25 -13.27 18.70
CA GLY A 121 -0.43 -14.41 18.30
C GLY A 121 1.03 -14.01 18.07
N ARG A 122 1.95 -14.91 18.33
CA ARG A 122 3.40 -14.68 18.19
C ARG A 122 3.91 -13.41 18.91
N GLY A 123 3.32 -13.06 20.06
CA GLY A 123 3.66 -11.85 20.80
C GLY A 123 3.22 -10.54 20.14
N ARG A 124 2.30 -10.58 19.17
CA ARG A 124 1.75 -9.43 18.46
C ARG A 124 0.23 -9.38 18.61
N THR A 125 -0.29 -8.17 18.63
CA THR A 125 -1.73 -7.89 18.49
C THR A 125 -1.95 -7.32 17.09
N VAL A 126 -2.88 -7.90 16.33
CA VAL A 126 -3.20 -7.53 14.95
C VAL A 126 -4.70 -7.38 14.80
N ASP A 127 -5.11 -6.32 14.12
CA ASP A 127 -6.49 -6.16 13.68
C ASP A 127 -6.69 -6.98 12.40
N GLU A 128 -7.39 -8.10 12.52
CA GLU A 128 -7.70 -8.98 11.38
C GLU A 128 -9.02 -8.56 10.76
N TRP A 129 -8.97 -8.06 9.53
CA TRP A 129 -10.14 -7.57 8.80
C TRP A 129 -10.93 -8.68 8.13
N LYS A 130 -12.25 -8.62 8.24
CA LYS A 130 -13.21 -9.61 7.73
C LYS A 130 -14.36 -8.91 7.04
N ALA A 131 -14.83 -9.47 5.92
CA ALA A 131 -16.03 -8.99 5.24
C ALA A 131 -17.28 -9.21 6.08
N ARG A 132 -18.20 -8.27 6.02
CA ARG A 132 -19.57 -8.44 6.56
C ARG A 132 -20.36 -9.31 5.60
N PRO A 133 -21.05 -10.36 6.06
CA PRO A 133 -21.81 -11.25 5.18
C PRO A 133 -22.91 -10.51 4.37
N GLU A 134 -23.48 -9.47 4.98
CA GLU A 134 -24.55 -8.64 4.39
C GLU A 134 -24.04 -7.53 3.47
N GLN A 135 -22.75 -7.29 3.43
CA GLN A 135 -22.11 -6.24 2.62
C GLN A 135 -20.90 -6.82 1.87
N PRO A 136 -21.12 -7.56 0.77
CA PRO A 136 -20.05 -8.28 0.08
C PRO A 136 -19.08 -7.36 -0.68
N ASP A 137 -19.52 -6.15 -1.05
CA ASP A 137 -18.76 -5.24 -1.91
C ASP A 137 -17.87 -4.31 -1.09
N ASN A 138 -16.57 -4.50 -1.19
CA ASN A 138 -15.53 -3.70 -0.51
C ASN A 138 -14.55 -3.03 -1.48
N HIS A 139 -14.87 -2.98 -2.76
CA HIS A 139 -13.93 -2.56 -3.82
C HIS A 139 -13.34 -1.17 -3.59
N TRP A 140 -14.13 -0.22 -3.08
CA TRP A 140 -13.64 1.13 -2.79
C TRP A 140 -12.66 1.14 -1.61
N LEU A 141 -12.88 0.29 -0.60
CA LEU A 141 -11.91 0.13 0.49
C LEU A 141 -10.56 -0.38 -0.05
N ASP A 142 -10.59 -1.41 -0.88
CA ASP A 142 -9.37 -1.97 -1.47
C ASP A 142 -8.66 -0.96 -2.38
N CYS A 143 -9.42 -0.16 -3.17
CA CYS A 143 -8.86 0.93 -3.95
C CYS A 143 -8.19 1.99 -3.07
N LEU A 144 -8.85 2.40 -1.97
CA LEU A 144 -8.33 3.40 -1.05
C LEU A 144 -7.06 2.93 -0.36
N VAL A 145 -7.05 1.66 0.07
CA VAL A 145 -5.85 0.99 0.61
C VAL A 145 -4.73 0.97 -0.43
N GLY A 146 -5.04 0.62 -1.68
CA GLY A 146 -4.07 0.65 -2.78
C GLY A 146 -3.47 2.04 -3.02
N CYS A 147 -4.29 3.10 -2.91
CA CYS A 147 -3.82 4.50 -2.99
C CYS A 147 -2.86 4.84 -1.83
N ALA A 148 -3.18 4.42 -0.60
CA ALA A 148 -2.33 4.65 0.56
C ALA A 148 -0.97 3.93 0.45
N VAL A 149 -0.97 2.68 -0.02
CA VAL A 149 0.25 1.93 -0.35
C VAL A 149 1.05 2.64 -1.43
N GLY A 150 0.40 3.09 -2.51
CA GLY A 150 1.03 3.82 -3.61
C GLY A 150 1.68 5.13 -3.13
N ALA A 151 1.00 5.89 -2.28
CA ALA A 151 1.53 7.10 -1.66
C ALA A 151 2.79 6.80 -0.81
N SER A 152 2.75 5.75 0.01
CA SER A 152 3.91 5.28 0.78
C SER A 152 5.09 4.90 -0.12
N MET A 153 4.82 4.23 -1.23
CA MET A 153 5.86 3.85 -2.20
C MET A 153 6.54 5.05 -2.86
N GLN A 154 5.83 6.18 -2.98
CA GLN A 154 6.33 7.46 -3.47
C GLN A 154 6.99 8.30 -2.38
N GLY A 155 7.03 7.82 -1.15
CA GLY A 155 7.67 8.53 -0.02
C GLY A 155 6.78 9.60 0.62
N ALA A 156 5.46 9.52 0.45
CA ALA A 156 4.54 10.40 1.15
C ALA A 156 4.67 10.24 2.67
N LEU A 157 4.56 11.35 3.39
CA LEU A 157 4.56 11.34 4.84
C LEU A 157 3.25 10.72 5.35
N LEU A 158 3.37 9.63 6.07
CA LEU A 158 2.24 8.91 6.66
C LEU A 158 2.05 9.36 8.11
N PHE A 159 1.16 10.30 8.34
CA PHE A 159 0.83 10.75 9.69
C PHE A 159 0.19 9.63 10.52
N GLY A 160 0.51 9.59 11.83
CA GLY A 160 0.00 8.57 12.76
C GLY A 160 0.69 7.20 12.61
N THR A 161 1.84 7.17 11.97
CA THR A 161 2.79 6.07 12.07
C THR A 161 3.98 6.55 12.88
N ASP A 162 4.43 5.78 13.87
CA ASP A 162 5.61 6.09 14.69
C ASP A 162 6.93 5.91 13.92
N ILE A 163 6.84 5.75 12.62
CA ILE A 163 8.02 5.56 11.78
C ILE A 163 8.64 6.92 11.54
N PRO A 164 9.88 7.16 12.01
CA PRO A 164 10.62 8.35 11.63
C PRO A 164 10.62 8.42 10.10
N SER A 165 10.18 9.55 9.55
CA SER A 165 10.32 9.85 8.13
C SER A 165 11.72 9.41 7.71
N ALA A 166 11.82 8.41 6.84
CA ALA A 166 13.11 8.04 6.29
C ALA A 166 13.73 9.35 5.78
N ARG A 167 14.86 9.75 6.37
CA ARG A 167 15.59 10.94 5.92
C ARG A 167 15.67 10.81 4.41
N GLN A 168 15.00 11.69 3.70
CA GLN A 168 15.16 11.80 2.27
C GLN A 168 16.65 12.03 2.07
N SER A 169 17.34 11.03 1.55
CA SER A 169 18.72 11.23 1.11
C SER A 169 18.69 12.44 0.21
N PRO A 170 19.50 13.48 0.48
CA PRO A 170 19.50 14.68 -0.34
C PRO A 170 19.66 14.21 -1.78
N ARG A 171 18.73 14.59 -2.66
CA ARG A 171 18.85 14.32 -4.09
C ARG A 171 20.04 15.13 -4.56
N LEU A 172 21.19 14.48 -4.66
CA LEU A 172 22.37 15.10 -5.25
C LEU A 172 22.00 15.47 -6.69
N SER A 173 22.13 16.73 -7.02
CA SER A 173 21.95 17.16 -8.39
C SER A 173 23.05 16.56 -9.26
N PHE A 174 22.79 16.39 -10.56
CA PHE A 174 23.79 15.87 -11.49
C PHE A 174 25.09 16.68 -11.45
N ASN A 175 24.98 18.00 -11.24
CA ASN A 175 26.11 18.91 -11.10
C ASN A 175 26.93 18.65 -9.81
N GLU A 176 26.29 18.27 -8.73
CA GLU A 176 26.98 17.92 -7.48
C GLU A 176 27.73 16.59 -7.60
N LEU A 177 27.11 15.60 -8.26
CA LEU A 177 27.77 14.33 -8.60
C LEU A 177 29.00 14.53 -9.49
N GLN A 178 28.94 15.43 -10.50
CA GLN A 178 30.06 15.74 -11.35
C GLN A 178 31.19 16.47 -10.58
N LYS A 179 30.85 17.38 -9.65
CA LYS A 179 31.82 18.05 -8.79
C LYS A 179 32.53 17.07 -7.85
N GLN A 180 31.81 16.12 -7.31
CA GLN A 180 32.35 15.10 -6.43
C GLN A 180 33.34 14.19 -7.20
N LYS A 181 32.96 13.74 -8.39
CA LYS A 181 33.82 12.91 -9.25
C LYS A 181 35.12 13.62 -9.70
N ARG A 182 35.12 14.96 -9.81
CA ARG A 182 36.32 15.75 -10.13
C ARG A 182 37.23 16.00 -8.92
N ARG A 183 36.75 15.80 -7.70
CA ARG A 183 37.54 15.91 -6.47
C ARG A 183 38.25 14.62 -6.11
N ASP A 184 37.73 13.49 -6.60
CA ASP A 184 38.26 12.15 -6.35
C ASP A 184 39.25 11.68 -7.44
N GLN A 185 39.56 12.54 -8.42
CA GLN A 185 40.62 12.40 -9.45
C GLN A 185 41.79 13.38 -9.20
#